data_80b282ac9678724df9edb873639d66b2
#
_entry.id   80b282ac9678724df9edb873639d66b2
#
_cell.length_a   1.000
_cell.length_b   1.000
_cell.length_c   1.000
_cell.angle_alpha   90.00
_cell.angle_beta   90.00
_cell.angle_gamma   90.00
#
_symmetry.space_group_name_H-M   'P 1'
#
loop_
_entity.id
_entity.type
_entity.pdbx_description
1 polymer ?
#
loop_
_entity_poly.entity_id
_entity_poly.type
_entity_poly.pdbx_seq_one_letter_code
_entity_poly.pdbx_strand_id
1 'polypeptide(L)'
;MWKIRYIPSMTAKSPESRYDMPTAPNDVRRVDLDDVDRRILRELHDDARIPNSALAEAVGIAASTCHGRVRRLQETGVIRGFFTDVDPAAVGRPLQAMISVSLQANARGKIRTFIRDIRQLPQVIDVYFLAGADDYILHVAARDTEDLRSFVVEKLNAQPDVAGTQTSLIFEHLRGGAPL
;
A
#
# COMPACT_ATOMS: atom_id res chain seq x y z
N MET A 1 28.97 -8.55 -12.68
CA MET A 1 28.99 -9.13 -11.32
C MET A 1 28.80 -7.99 -10.33
N TRP A 2 27.54 -7.67 -9.97
CA TRP A 2 27.18 -6.50 -9.14
C TRP A 2 27.20 -6.92 -7.68
N LYS A 3 28.15 -6.41 -6.89
CA LYS A 3 28.14 -6.56 -5.43
C LYS A 3 27.14 -5.60 -4.85
N ILE A 4 25.97 -6.10 -4.43
CA ILE A 4 25.05 -5.37 -3.57
C ILE A 4 25.73 -5.21 -2.21
N ARG A 5 26.16 -3.98 -1.89
CA ARG A 5 26.58 -3.64 -0.52
C ARG A 5 25.32 -3.62 0.35
N TYR A 6 25.21 -4.60 1.21
CA TYR A 6 24.23 -4.64 2.29
C TYR A 6 24.46 -3.42 3.21
N ILE A 7 23.48 -2.52 3.26
CA ILE A 7 23.45 -1.43 4.25
C ILE A 7 22.83 -2.03 5.51
N PRO A 8 23.57 -2.04 6.66
CA PRO A 8 23.03 -2.64 7.88
C PRO A 8 21.82 -1.84 8.36
N SER A 9 20.82 -2.57 8.79
CA SER A 9 19.53 -2.22 9.32
C SER A 9 19.50 -0.94 10.16
N MET A 10 18.84 0.09 9.66
CA MET A 10 18.03 0.93 10.53
C MET A 10 16.91 0.02 11.03
N THR A 11 16.73 -0.04 12.36
CA THR A 11 15.76 -0.87 13.07
C THR A 11 14.42 -0.87 12.34
N ALA A 12 14.18 -1.94 11.59
CA ALA A 12 12.90 -2.15 10.95
C ALA A 12 11.87 -2.34 12.09
N LYS A 13 10.98 -1.37 12.25
CA LYS A 13 9.72 -1.62 12.96
C LYS A 13 9.16 -2.91 12.37
N SER A 14 8.78 -3.85 13.25
CA SER A 14 8.20 -5.13 12.83
C SER A 14 7.10 -4.91 11.78
N PRO A 15 6.90 -5.84 10.83
CA PRO A 15 5.86 -5.73 9.80
C PRO A 15 4.47 -5.39 10.36
N GLU A 16 4.18 -5.79 11.58
CA GLU A 16 2.94 -5.48 12.30
C GLU A 16 2.72 -3.99 12.57
N SER A 17 3.77 -3.21 12.78
CA SER A 17 3.69 -1.76 13.04
C SER A 17 3.44 -0.92 11.76
N ARG A 18 3.59 -1.51 10.57
CA ARG A 18 3.36 -0.80 9.29
C ARG A 18 1.89 -0.63 8.92
N TYR A 19 1.02 -1.41 9.56
CA TYR A 19 -0.39 -1.52 9.22
C TYR A 19 -1.30 -1.36 10.44
N ASP A 20 -0.84 -0.59 11.44
CA ASP A 20 -1.76 -0.11 12.46
C ASP A 20 -2.86 0.68 11.77
N MET A 21 -4.05 0.08 11.71
CA MET A 21 -5.24 0.75 11.20
C MET A 21 -5.42 2.04 12.00
N PRO A 22 -5.55 3.21 11.33
CA PRO A 22 -5.90 4.43 12.04
C PRO A 22 -7.17 4.15 12.85
N THR A 23 -7.13 4.41 14.13
CA THR A 23 -8.23 4.12 15.07
C THR A 23 -9.47 4.99 14.80
N ALA A 24 -9.33 6.01 13.95
CA ALA A 24 -10.44 6.83 13.45
C ALA A 24 -10.01 7.55 12.14
N PRO A 25 -10.95 7.80 11.19
CA PRO A 25 -10.67 8.56 9.98
C PRO A 25 -10.26 10.03 10.23
N ASN A 26 -10.28 10.49 11.46
CA ASN A 26 -10.03 11.88 11.86
C ASN A 26 -8.74 12.12 12.64
N ASP A 27 -7.90 11.12 12.93
CA ASP A 27 -6.56 11.37 13.48
C ASP A 27 -5.59 11.75 12.35
N VAL A 28 -5.92 12.82 11.65
CA VAL A 28 -5.08 13.43 10.63
C VAL A 28 -4.01 14.22 11.37
N ARG A 29 -2.85 13.60 11.59
CA ARG A 29 -1.64 14.36 11.94
C ARG A 29 -1.31 15.28 10.77
N ARG A 30 -1.81 16.51 10.83
CA ARG A 30 -1.38 17.55 9.90
C ARG A 30 0.07 17.88 10.23
N VAL A 31 0.97 17.38 9.41
CA VAL A 31 2.36 17.84 9.39
C VAL A 31 2.37 19.09 8.53
N ASP A 32 2.88 20.19 9.07
CA ASP A 32 3.05 21.40 8.28
C ASP A 32 4.18 21.16 7.28
N LEU A 33 3.84 21.22 5.99
CA LEU A 33 4.73 21.00 4.85
C LEU A 33 4.95 22.33 4.15
N ASP A 34 6.19 22.77 4.11
CA ASP A 34 6.58 23.92 3.29
C ASP A 34 6.72 23.54 1.79
N ASP A 35 6.97 24.53 0.94
CA ASP A 35 7.09 24.33 -0.50
C ASP A 35 8.29 23.44 -0.88
N VAL A 36 9.34 23.46 -0.07
CA VAL A 36 10.53 22.60 -0.29
C VAL A 36 10.17 21.14 0.02
N ASP A 37 9.44 20.90 1.12
CA ASP A 37 8.97 19.55 1.46
C ASP A 37 8.06 18.99 0.35
N ARG A 38 7.14 19.79 -0.20
CA ARG A 38 6.28 19.39 -1.29
C ARG A 38 7.07 19.07 -2.57
N ARG A 39 8.11 19.83 -2.89
CA ARG A 39 9.00 19.53 -4.02
C ARG A 39 9.78 18.23 -3.78
N ILE A 40 10.35 18.02 -2.60
CA ILE A 40 11.00 16.77 -2.23
C ILE A 40 10.07 15.58 -2.43
N LEU A 41 8.81 15.68 -1.98
CA LEU A 41 7.84 14.61 -2.10
C LEU A 41 7.47 14.32 -3.56
N ARG A 42 7.39 15.34 -4.45
CA ARG A 42 7.14 15.12 -5.88
C ARG A 42 8.30 14.37 -6.54
N GLU A 43 9.54 14.85 -6.35
CA GLU A 43 10.72 14.19 -6.89
C GLU A 43 10.84 12.73 -6.42
N LEU A 44 10.58 12.46 -5.13
CA LEU A 44 10.59 11.12 -4.57
C LEU A 44 9.40 10.26 -5.03
N HIS A 45 8.28 10.87 -5.43
CA HIS A 45 7.15 10.16 -6.02
C HIS A 45 7.49 9.65 -7.42
N ASP A 46 8.19 10.49 -8.20
CA ASP A 46 8.59 10.17 -9.57
C ASP A 46 9.79 9.22 -9.62
N ASP A 47 10.78 9.44 -8.76
CA ASP A 47 11.92 8.53 -8.58
C ASP A 47 12.27 8.33 -7.09
N ALA A 48 11.72 7.28 -6.50
CA ALA A 48 12.01 6.89 -5.11
C ALA A 48 13.48 6.50 -4.86
N ARG A 49 14.30 6.37 -5.91
CA ARG A 49 15.72 5.99 -5.85
C ARG A 49 16.67 7.14 -6.19
N ILE A 50 16.15 8.33 -6.43
CA ILE A 50 16.96 9.51 -6.71
C ILE A 50 18.05 9.68 -5.64
N PRO A 51 19.34 9.86 -6.00
CA PRO A 51 20.38 10.16 -5.02
C PRO A 51 20.12 11.45 -4.27
N ASN A 52 20.45 11.50 -2.97
CA ASN A 52 20.21 12.70 -2.16
C ASN A 52 20.87 13.98 -2.71
N SER A 53 22.01 13.86 -3.39
CA SER A 53 22.67 15.02 -4.04
C SER A 53 21.84 15.55 -5.21
N ALA A 54 21.30 14.67 -6.07
CA ALA A 54 20.45 15.04 -7.19
C ALA A 54 19.10 15.59 -6.70
N LEU A 55 18.51 14.99 -5.66
CA LEU A 55 17.29 15.49 -5.02
C LEU A 55 17.51 16.90 -4.46
N ALA A 56 18.61 17.13 -3.76
CA ALA A 56 18.95 18.44 -3.19
C ALA A 56 19.12 19.51 -4.27
N GLU A 57 19.78 19.17 -5.38
CA GLU A 57 19.93 20.02 -6.55
C GLU A 57 18.58 20.35 -7.18
N ALA A 58 17.74 19.34 -7.43
CA ALA A 58 16.40 19.50 -8.02
C ALA A 58 15.50 20.44 -7.18
N VAL A 59 15.60 20.39 -5.85
CA VAL A 59 14.80 21.25 -4.96
C VAL A 59 15.51 22.53 -4.52
N GLY A 60 16.78 22.76 -4.94
CA GLY A 60 17.53 23.99 -4.72
C GLY A 60 18.00 24.21 -3.26
N ILE A 61 18.44 23.16 -2.56
CA ILE A 61 18.93 23.23 -1.18
C ILE A 61 20.24 22.43 -1.00
N ALA A 62 20.94 22.64 0.13
CA ALA A 62 22.13 21.86 0.44
C ALA A 62 21.80 20.38 0.71
N ALA A 63 22.68 19.46 0.31
CA ALA A 63 22.47 18.01 0.46
C ALA A 63 22.24 17.56 1.91
N SER A 64 22.92 18.17 2.88
CA SER A 64 22.71 17.90 4.31
C SER A 64 21.31 18.33 4.78
N THR A 65 20.83 19.49 4.31
CA THR A 65 19.49 19.99 4.60
C THR A 65 18.42 19.09 3.96
N CYS A 66 18.63 18.65 2.73
CA CYS A 66 17.75 17.73 2.03
C CYS A 66 17.63 16.41 2.79
N HIS A 67 18.75 15.79 3.17
CA HIS A 67 18.78 14.57 3.97
C HIS A 67 17.99 14.70 5.29
N GLY A 68 18.20 15.81 6.01
CA GLY A 68 17.48 16.10 7.25
C GLY A 68 15.97 16.22 7.06
N ARG A 69 15.52 16.86 5.95
CA ARG A 69 14.11 16.99 5.62
C ARG A 69 13.47 15.63 5.25
N VAL A 70 14.11 14.84 4.41
CA VAL A 70 13.62 13.49 4.06
C VAL A 70 13.48 12.63 5.31
N ARG A 71 14.47 12.66 6.20
CA ARG A 71 14.42 11.94 7.48
C ARG A 71 13.25 12.42 8.35
N ARG A 72 13.03 13.73 8.49
CA ARG A 72 11.88 14.29 9.22
C ARG A 72 10.56 13.81 8.62
N LEU A 73 10.41 13.83 7.28
CA LEU A 73 9.21 13.36 6.59
C LEU A 73 8.95 11.87 6.83
N GLN A 74 9.99 11.05 6.97
CA GLN A 74 9.87 9.64 7.36
C GLN A 74 9.49 9.49 8.85
N GLU A 75 10.16 10.21 9.74
CA GLU A 75 9.91 10.16 11.19
C GLU A 75 8.49 10.63 11.55
N THR A 76 7.96 11.62 10.81
CA THR A 76 6.59 12.12 10.97
C THR A 76 5.53 11.27 10.25
N GLY A 77 5.95 10.25 9.47
CA GLY A 77 5.06 9.35 8.75
C GLY A 77 4.43 9.93 7.48
N VAL A 78 4.87 11.11 7.03
CA VAL A 78 4.48 11.67 5.71
C VAL A 78 5.00 10.76 4.60
N ILE A 79 6.28 10.36 4.67
CA ILE A 79 6.83 9.27 3.86
C ILE A 79 6.63 7.96 4.63
N ARG A 80 5.69 7.14 4.20
CA ARG A 80 5.39 5.85 4.83
C ARG A 80 6.38 4.74 4.47
N GLY A 81 7.13 4.93 3.37
CA GLY A 81 8.13 3.97 2.89
C GLY A 81 8.44 4.17 1.42
N PHE A 82 9.44 3.44 0.95
CA PHE A 82 9.81 3.33 -0.46
C PHE A 82 9.47 1.91 -0.91
N PHE A 83 8.64 1.77 -1.93
CA PHE A 83 8.13 0.48 -2.38
C PHE A 83 8.47 0.27 -3.84
N THR A 84 8.77 -0.98 -4.19
CA THR A 84 8.87 -1.38 -5.58
C THR A 84 7.48 -1.64 -6.12
N ASP A 85 7.17 -1.04 -7.25
CA ASP A 85 6.01 -1.40 -8.05
C ASP A 85 6.38 -2.63 -8.90
N VAL A 86 5.66 -3.72 -8.68
CA VAL A 86 5.86 -4.97 -9.41
C VAL A 86 4.67 -5.18 -10.33
N ASP A 87 4.93 -5.30 -11.64
CA ASP A 87 3.89 -5.67 -12.59
C ASP A 87 3.38 -7.08 -12.31
N PRO A 88 2.12 -7.27 -11.92
CA PRO A 88 1.56 -8.58 -11.63
C PRO A 88 1.60 -9.51 -12.84
N ALA A 89 1.47 -8.99 -14.06
CA ALA A 89 1.55 -9.79 -15.29
C ALA A 89 2.96 -10.35 -15.49
N ALA A 90 4.01 -9.56 -15.23
CA ALA A 90 5.40 -10.00 -15.33
C ALA A 90 5.76 -11.13 -14.34
N VAL A 91 5.01 -11.24 -13.23
CA VAL A 91 5.18 -12.34 -12.25
C VAL A 91 4.12 -13.45 -12.39
N GLY A 92 3.47 -13.53 -13.56
CA GLY A 92 2.54 -14.60 -13.91
C GLY A 92 1.13 -14.45 -13.34
N ARG A 93 0.70 -13.23 -13.00
CA ARG A 93 -0.64 -12.91 -12.48
C ARG A 93 -1.32 -11.79 -13.29
N PRO A 94 -1.61 -12.01 -14.59
CA PRO A 94 -2.10 -10.96 -15.46
C PRO A 94 -3.55 -10.53 -15.19
N LEU A 95 -4.34 -11.39 -14.53
CA LEU A 95 -5.74 -11.12 -14.28
C LEU A 95 -5.92 -10.37 -12.97
N GLN A 96 -6.31 -9.10 -13.03
CA GLN A 96 -6.56 -8.28 -11.85
C GLN A 96 -8.05 -8.04 -11.62
N ALA A 97 -8.45 -7.95 -10.36
CA ALA A 97 -9.83 -7.68 -9.97
C ALA A 97 -9.92 -6.87 -8.67
N MET A 98 -11.01 -6.10 -8.58
CA MET A 98 -11.51 -5.55 -7.31
C MET A 98 -12.61 -6.47 -6.80
N ILE A 99 -12.49 -6.92 -5.54
CA ILE A 99 -13.50 -7.76 -4.91
C ILE A 99 -14.06 -7.01 -3.70
N SER A 100 -15.32 -6.56 -3.83
CA SER A 100 -16.08 -6.03 -2.70
C SER A 100 -16.50 -7.19 -1.79
N VAL A 101 -16.32 -6.99 -0.49
CA VAL A 101 -16.69 -7.99 0.53
C VAL A 101 -17.57 -7.34 1.57
N SER A 102 -18.74 -7.96 1.81
CA SER A 102 -19.66 -7.59 2.88
C SER A 102 -19.60 -8.65 3.98
N LEU A 103 -19.57 -8.20 5.22
CA LEU A 103 -19.51 -9.08 6.39
C LEU A 103 -20.89 -9.33 7.01
N GLN A 104 -21.03 -10.44 7.70
CA GLN A 104 -22.16 -10.68 8.58
C GLN A 104 -22.20 -9.62 9.70
N ALA A 105 -23.40 -9.20 10.10
CA ALA A 105 -23.59 -8.13 11.09
C ALA A 105 -22.88 -8.40 12.43
N ASN A 106 -22.76 -9.66 12.82
CA ASN A 106 -22.09 -10.11 14.05
C ASN A 106 -20.57 -10.27 13.91
N ALA A 107 -20.02 -10.18 12.70
CA ALA A 107 -18.61 -10.43 12.40
C ALA A 107 -17.73 -9.18 12.45
N ARG A 108 -18.33 -7.99 12.50
CA ARG A 108 -17.60 -6.70 12.45
C ARG A 108 -16.52 -6.54 13.52
N GLY A 109 -16.68 -7.18 14.68
CA GLY A 109 -15.65 -7.19 15.74
C GLY A 109 -14.41 -8.04 15.43
N LYS A 110 -14.49 -9.00 14.50
CA LYS A 110 -13.42 -9.95 14.15
C LYS A 110 -12.66 -9.55 12.88
N ILE A 111 -13.05 -8.46 12.24
CA ILE A 111 -12.54 -8.00 10.94
C ILE A 111 -11.01 -7.89 10.90
N ARG A 112 -10.38 -7.48 11.99
CA ARG A 112 -8.92 -7.30 12.06
C ARG A 112 -8.16 -8.60 11.84
N THR A 113 -8.64 -9.70 12.40
CA THR A 113 -8.02 -11.03 12.21
C THR A 113 -8.14 -11.48 10.77
N PHE A 114 -9.34 -11.37 10.19
CA PHE A 114 -9.59 -11.70 8.81
C PHE A 114 -8.69 -10.91 7.84
N ILE A 115 -8.62 -9.58 7.98
CA ILE A 115 -7.76 -8.73 7.14
C ILE A 115 -6.29 -9.09 7.28
N ARG A 116 -5.82 -9.38 8.51
CA ARG A 116 -4.45 -9.81 8.74
C ARG A 116 -4.12 -11.07 7.95
N ASP A 117 -5.03 -12.04 7.92
CA ASP A 117 -4.80 -13.34 7.30
C ASP A 117 -4.94 -13.24 5.76
N ILE A 118 -5.95 -12.50 5.28
CA ILE A 118 -6.20 -12.35 3.83
C ILE A 118 -5.07 -11.59 3.12
N ARG A 119 -4.51 -10.55 3.74
CA ARG A 119 -3.42 -9.75 3.15
C ARG A 119 -2.10 -10.53 3.00
N GLN A 120 -1.96 -11.69 3.65
CA GLN A 120 -0.80 -12.57 3.50
C GLN A 120 -0.88 -13.45 2.24
N LEU A 121 -2.05 -13.52 1.63
CA LEU A 121 -2.25 -14.36 0.44
C LEU A 121 -1.56 -13.72 -0.77
N PRO A 122 -0.86 -14.53 -1.59
CA PRO A 122 -0.07 -14.03 -2.70
C PRO A 122 -0.89 -13.40 -3.84
N GLN A 123 -2.20 -13.60 -3.83
CA GLN A 123 -3.12 -12.95 -4.77
C GLN A 123 -3.44 -11.52 -4.37
N VAL A 124 -3.31 -11.15 -3.08
CA VAL A 124 -3.77 -9.86 -2.56
C VAL A 124 -2.68 -8.80 -2.74
N ILE A 125 -3.01 -7.75 -3.50
CA ILE A 125 -2.15 -6.58 -3.70
C ILE A 125 -2.45 -5.55 -2.61
N ASP A 126 -3.73 -5.15 -2.47
CA ASP A 126 -4.17 -4.15 -1.50
C ASP A 126 -5.48 -4.55 -0.83
N VAL A 127 -5.70 -4.00 0.36
CA VAL A 127 -6.95 -4.12 1.11
C VAL A 127 -7.41 -2.73 1.53
N TYR A 128 -8.61 -2.35 1.11
CA TYR A 128 -9.26 -1.08 1.47
C TYR A 128 -10.41 -1.37 2.42
N PHE A 129 -10.38 -0.76 3.61
CA PHE A 129 -11.51 -0.77 4.52
C PHE A 129 -12.42 0.42 4.22
N LEU A 130 -13.71 0.19 4.10
CA LEU A 130 -14.67 1.19 3.66
C LEU A 130 -15.69 1.52 4.75
N ALA A 131 -16.19 2.74 4.70
CA ALA A 131 -17.39 3.16 5.40
C ALA A 131 -18.51 3.29 4.36
N GLY A 132 -19.31 2.24 4.18
CA GLY A 132 -20.35 2.22 3.14
C GLY A 132 -21.14 0.93 3.11
N ALA A 133 -21.69 0.59 1.95
CA ALA A 133 -22.46 -0.63 1.72
C ALA A 133 -21.60 -1.89 1.85
N ASP A 134 -20.37 -1.82 1.35
CA ASP A 134 -19.37 -2.87 1.51
C ASP A 134 -18.46 -2.55 2.70
N ASP A 135 -17.98 -3.59 3.38
CA ASP A 135 -17.08 -3.42 4.52
C ASP A 135 -15.64 -3.23 4.06
N TYR A 136 -15.21 -3.89 2.97
CA TYR A 136 -13.89 -3.68 2.36
C TYR A 136 -13.83 -4.10 0.89
N ILE A 137 -12.80 -3.62 0.21
CA ILE A 137 -12.43 -4.02 -1.15
C ILE A 137 -11.03 -4.62 -1.12
N LEU A 138 -10.87 -5.74 -1.81
CA LEU A 138 -9.58 -6.36 -2.09
C LEU A 138 -9.18 -6.05 -3.52
N HIS A 139 -7.96 -5.54 -3.73
CA HIS A 139 -7.30 -5.55 -5.02
C HIS A 139 -6.49 -6.83 -5.12
N VAL A 140 -6.79 -7.66 -6.10
CA VAL A 140 -6.17 -8.98 -6.27
C VAL A 140 -5.60 -9.17 -7.65
N ALA A 141 -4.56 -10.01 -7.76
CA ALA A 141 -4.03 -10.49 -9.03
C ALA A 141 -3.99 -12.02 -9.04
N ALA A 142 -4.54 -12.61 -10.09
CA ALA A 142 -4.65 -14.04 -10.30
C ALA A 142 -3.94 -14.46 -11.60
N ARG A 143 -3.58 -15.73 -11.70
CA ARG A 143 -2.97 -16.30 -12.91
C ARG A 143 -3.96 -16.37 -14.07
N ASP A 144 -5.20 -16.73 -13.72
CA ASP A 144 -6.31 -16.95 -14.67
C ASP A 144 -7.67 -16.85 -13.95
N THR A 145 -8.75 -17.08 -14.67
CA THR A 145 -10.11 -17.03 -14.14
C THR A 145 -10.38 -18.15 -13.13
N GLU A 146 -9.74 -19.31 -13.25
CA GLU A 146 -9.90 -20.41 -12.31
C GLU A 146 -9.20 -20.13 -10.98
N ASP A 147 -7.97 -19.54 -11.01
CA ASP A 147 -7.26 -19.08 -9.81
C ASP A 147 -8.08 -17.99 -9.09
N LEU A 148 -8.68 -17.06 -9.84
CA LEU A 148 -9.56 -16.03 -9.27
C LEU A 148 -10.82 -16.64 -8.65
N ARG A 149 -11.47 -17.56 -9.35
CA ARG A 149 -12.67 -18.27 -8.85
C ARG A 149 -12.37 -19.04 -7.57
N SER A 150 -11.27 -19.81 -7.56
CA SER A 150 -10.85 -20.58 -6.39
C SER A 150 -10.54 -19.65 -5.20
N PHE A 151 -9.87 -18.52 -5.44
CA PHE A 151 -9.63 -17.51 -4.41
C PHE A 151 -10.94 -17.01 -3.80
N VAL A 152 -11.92 -16.62 -4.63
CA VAL A 152 -13.21 -16.10 -4.14
C VAL A 152 -13.98 -17.17 -3.36
N VAL A 153 -14.08 -18.38 -3.89
CA VAL A 153 -14.88 -19.45 -3.28
C VAL A 153 -14.23 -19.99 -2.02
N GLU A 154 -12.92 -20.32 -2.09
CA GLU A 154 -12.25 -21.05 -1.02
C GLU A 154 -11.67 -20.14 0.07
N LYS A 155 -11.28 -18.90 -0.26
CA LYS A 155 -10.64 -17.99 0.68
C LYS A 155 -11.59 -16.93 1.23
N LEU A 156 -12.59 -16.50 0.45
CA LEU A 156 -13.54 -15.48 0.88
C LEU A 156 -14.87 -16.08 1.30
N ASN A 157 -15.60 -16.74 0.37
CA ASN A 157 -16.95 -17.23 0.63
C ASN A 157 -17.00 -18.42 1.60
N ALA A 158 -15.90 -19.16 1.74
CA ALA A 158 -15.78 -20.20 2.77
C ALA A 158 -15.67 -19.63 4.20
N GLN A 159 -15.43 -18.32 4.37
CA GLN A 159 -15.36 -17.71 5.70
C GLN A 159 -16.76 -17.47 6.26
N PRO A 160 -17.06 -17.96 7.48
CA PRO A 160 -18.40 -17.84 8.06
C PRO A 160 -18.80 -16.38 8.36
N ASP A 161 -17.82 -15.50 8.46
CA ASP A 161 -18.01 -14.07 8.74
C ASP A 161 -18.29 -13.24 7.46
N VAL A 162 -18.15 -13.83 6.25
CA VAL A 162 -18.46 -13.19 4.97
C VAL A 162 -19.92 -13.39 4.61
N ALA A 163 -20.65 -12.29 4.37
CA ALA A 163 -22.04 -12.30 3.94
C ALA A 163 -22.17 -12.44 2.41
N GLY A 164 -21.22 -11.83 1.68
CA GLY A 164 -21.22 -11.87 0.22
C GLY A 164 -19.98 -11.19 -0.37
N THR A 165 -19.75 -11.50 -1.65
CA THR A 165 -18.67 -10.91 -2.44
C THR A 165 -19.17 -10.50 -3.81
N GLN A 166 -18.61 -9.41 -4.35
CA GLN A 166 -18.84 -8.98 -5.74
C GLN A 166 -17.49 -8.75 -6.40
N THR A 167 -17.25 -9.41 -7.53
CA THR A 167 -15.98 -9.32 -8.27
C THR A 167 -16.14 -8.45 -9.52
N SER A 168 -15.26 -7.46 -9.67
CA SER A 168 -15.14 -6.59 -10.85
C SER A 168 -13.75 -6.76 -11.44
N LEU A 169 -13.65 -7.18 -12.72
CA LEU A 169 -12.37 -7.30 -13.41
C LEU A 169 -11.81 -5.91 -13.73
N ILE A 170 -10.50 -5.75 -13.57
CA ILE A 170 -9.77 -4.56 -13.97
C ILE A 170 -9.27 -4.78 -15.41
N PHE A 171 -9.72 -3.95 -16.34
CA PHE A 171 -9.22 -3.97 -17.71
C PHE A 171 -7.98 -3.09 -17.87
N GLU A 172 -7.92 -1.98 -17.13
CA GLU A 172 -6.80 -1.05 -17.15
C GLU A 172 -6.69 -0.34 -15.80
N HIS A 173 -5.46 -0.13 -15.33
CA HIS A 173 -5.17 0.65 -14.14
C HIS A 173 -4.19 1.77 -14.49
N LEU A 174 -4.64 3.01 -14.36
CA LEU A 174 -3.82 4.21 -14.58
C LEU A 174 -3.51 4.85 -13.22
N ARG A 175 -2.24 5.09 -12.96
CA ARG A 175 -1.81 5.79 -11.75
C ARG A 175 -1.96 7.29 -11.92
N GLY A 176 -2.51 7.93 -10.92
CA GLY A 176 -2.46 9.38 -10.79
C GLY A 176 -1.12 9.88 -10.23
N GLY A 177 -0.94 11.20 -10.25
CA GLY A 177 0.20 11.84 -9.57
C GLY A 177 0.07 11.84 -8.05
N ALA A 178 1.11 12.34 -7.37
CA ALA A 178 1.08 12.50 -5.92
C ALA A 178 -0.01 13.51 -5.48
N PRO A 179 -0.75 13.24 -4.40
CA PRO A 179 -1.79 14.15 -3.88
C PRO A 179 -1.16 15.29 -3.04
N LEU A 180 -0.37 16.17 -3.71
CA LEU A 180 0.47 17.21 -3.05
C LEU A 180 0.05 18.62 -3.45
#